data_73034a9e502138b892095f1b55aa4827
#
_entry.id   73034a9e502138b892095f1b55aa4827
#
_cell.length_a   1.000
_cell.length_b   1.000
_cell.length_c   1.000
_cell.angle_alpha   90.00
_cell.angle_beta   90.00
_cell.angle_gamma   90.00
#
_symmetry.space_group_name_H-M   'P 1'
#
loop_
_entity.id
_entity.type
_entity.pdbx_description
1 polymer ?
#
loop_
_entity_poly.entity_id
_entity_poly.type
_entity_poly.pdbx_seq_one_letter_code
_entity_poly.pdbx_strand_id
1 'polypeptide(L)'
;CWSLVGSEMCIRDSLYTKHDFVNKLSNDTLKEEKFLHYLTQDYLFLIQFSKAWALAILKSDNLEEMKIAASTVNDLINFEMELHISLCANYGISKSDLENADEENQNIAYTRYVLELGYSGDLLDLLSSLAPCVLGYGEIGINYKNSNPKTHMYQKWIQTYSSNEYQDVCKNVANLIDKAFILRLGDDFVGTYKWQKVNKIFNKSTLLEIDFWNMAMK
;
A
#
# COMPACT_ATOMS: atom_id res chain seq x y z
N CYS A 1 -18.59 -4.62 2.12
CA CYS A 1 -18.31 -5.70 1.17
C CYS A 1 -17.65 -5.13 -0.08
N TRP A 2 -16.44 -5.46 -0.31
CA TRP A 2 -15.50 -4.97 -1.30
C TRP A 2 -15.94 -5.28 -2.74
N SER A 3 -16.70 -4.41 -3.36
CA SER A 3 -17.20 -4.62 -4.73
C SER A 3 -16.10 -4.58 -5.81
N LEU A 4 -14.96 -3.96 -5.54
CA LEU A 4 -13.76 -4.02 -6.40
C LEU A 4 -13.10 -5.42 -6.46
N VAL A 5 -13.56 -6.37 -5.66
CA VAL A 5 -12.81 -7.60 -5.33
C VAL A 5 -13.38 -8.88 -5.97
N GLY A 6 -14.44 -8.81 -6.76
CA GLY A 6 -15.25 -10.00 -7.10
C GLY A 6 -14.60 -11.09 -7.95
N SER A 7 -13.86 -10.81 -9.02
CA SER A 7 -13.37 -11.86 -9.95
C SER A 7 -11.85 -12.00 -10.07
N GLU A 8 -11.10 -11.08 -9.53
CA GLU A 8 -9.63 -11.02 -9.63
C GLU A 8 -8.93 -11.46 -8.32
N MET A 9 -9.68 -12.05 -7.40
CA MET A 9 -9.23 -12.48 -6.08
C MET A 9 -8.05 -13.49 -6.14
N CYS A 10 -7.96 -14.28 -7.20
CA CYS A 10 -6.90 -15.30 -7.33
C CYS A 10 -5.48 -14.72 -7.50
N ILE A 11 -5.32 -13.61 -8.22
CA ILE A 11 -4.00 -12.98 -8.43
C ILE A 11 -3.56 -12.31 -7.13
N ARG A 12 -4.47 -11.60 -6.46
CA ARG A 12 -4.22 -10.93 -5.20
C ARG A 12 -3.90 -11.91 -4.07
N ASP A 13 -4.73 -12.96 -3.91
CA ASP A 13 -4.61 -13.90 -2.80
C ASP A 13 -3.36 -14.79 -2.89
N SER A 14 -2.97 -15.22 -4.08
CA SER A 14 -1.87 -16.17 -4.23
C SER A 14 -0.52 -15.51 -4.53
N LEU A 15 -0.49 -14.46 -5.34
CA LEU A 15 0.76 -13.85 -5.79
C LEU A 15 1.17 -12.62 -5.00
N TYR A 16 0.23 -11.91 -4.39
CA TYR A 16 0.50 -10.71 -3.61
C TYR A 16 0.51 -10.99 -2.10
N THR A 17 -0.65 -11.32 -1.51
CA THR A 17 -0.75 -11.45 -0.04
C THR A 17 -0.11 -12.73 0.51
N LYS A 18 0.19 -13.72 -0.35
CA LYS A 18 0.94 -14.94 -0.04
C LYS A 18 2.24 -15.06 -0.82
N HIS A 19 2.82 -13.91 -1.22
CA HIS A 19 4.10 -13.88 -1.92
C HIS A 19 5.20 -14.54 -1.07
N ASP A 20 6.21 -15.08 -1.75
CA ASP A 20 7.34 -15.78 -1.11
C ASP A 20 8.09 -14.88 -0.12
N PHE A 21 8.20 -13.59 -0.41
CA PHE A 21 8.76 -12.59 0.50
C PHE A 21 8.02 -12.59 1.85
N VAL A 22 6.69 -12.45 1.83
CA VAL A 22 5.85 -12.39 3.03
C VAL A 22 5.86 -13.73 3.78
N ASN A 23 5.78 -14.84 3.05
CA ASN A 23 5.87 -16.18 3.64
C ASN A 23 7.21 -16.38 4.37
N LYS A 24 8.33 -16.02 3.75
CA LYS A 24 9.66 -16.14 4.35
C LYS A 24 9.85 -15.20 5.54
N LEU A 25 9.28 -14.00 5.49
CA LEU A 25 9.27 -13.08 6.61
C LEU A 25 8.50 -13.68 7.79
N SER A 26 7.32 -14.23 7.56
CA SER A 26 6.45 -14.76 8.61
C SER A 26 7.00 -16.03 9.29
N ASN A 27 7.77 -16.85 8.59
CA ASN A 27 8.39 -18.07 9.09
C ASN A 27 9.88 -17.93 9.45
N ASP A 28 10.39 -16.68 9.47
CA ASP A 28 11.75 -16.33 9.89
C ASP A 28 12.87 -16.89 8.97
N THR A 29 12.57 -17.12 7.69
CA THR A 29 13.54 -17.65 6.70
C THR A 29 13.95 -16.61 5.66
N LEU A 30 13.38 -15.41 5.70
CA LEU A 30 13.83 -14.29 4.88
C LEU A 30 15.22 -13.86 5.36
N LYS A 31 16.13 -13.56 4.43
CA LYS A 31 17.42 -12.97 4.81
C LYS A 31 17.23 -11.51 5.22
N GLU A 32 17.88 -11.11 6.30
CA GLU A 32 17.78 -9.74 6.83
C GLU A 32 18.18 -8.67 5.81
N GLU A 33 19.21 -8.93 5.00
CA GLU A 33 19.65 -8.02 3.93
C GLU A 33 18.53 -7.71 2.92
N LYS A 34 17.68 -8.69 2.60
CA LYS A 34 16.55 -8.52 1.68
C LYS A 34 15.43 -7.70 2.31
N PHE A 35 15.21 -7.87 3.60
CA PHE A 35 14.23 -7.07 4.30
C PHE A 35 14.68 -5.62 4.47
N LEU A 36 15.96 -5.39 4.77
CA LEU A 36 16.53 -4.04 4.84
C LEU A 36 16.52 -3.34 3.48
N HIS A 37 16.79 -4.10 2.41
CA HIS A 37 16.64 -3.60 1.05
C HIS A 37 15.19 -3.19 0.75
N TYR A 38 14.22 -4.06 1.11
CA TYR A 38 12.79 -3.72 1.02
C TYR A 38 12.48 -2.43 1.78
N LEU A 39 12.88 -2.32 3.06
CA LEU A 39 12.60 -1.13 3.88
C LEU A 39 13.19 0.16 3.27
N THR A 40 14.38 0.07 2.68
CA THR A 40 15.02 1.20 2.00
C THR A 40 14.19 1.66 0.80
N GLN A 41 13.77 0.72 -0.04
CA GLN A 41 12.95 1.03 -1.20
C GLN A 41 11.54 1.48 -0.81
N ASP A 42 10.99 0.91 0.25
CA ASP A 42 9.67 1.26 0.75
C ASP A 42 9.65 2.66 1.38
N TYR A 43 10.74 3.07 2.06
CA TYR A 43 10.90 4.45 2.51
C TYR A 43 10.78 5.46 1.35
N LEU A 44 11.47 5.20 0.24
CA LEU A 44 11.40 6.05 -0.97
C LEU A 44 10.01 5.99 -1.63
N PHE A 45 9.39 4.80 -1.64
CA PHE A 45 8.01 4.61 -2.10
C PHE A 45 7.02 5.45 -1.29
N LEU A 46 7.09 5.42 0.04
CA LEU A 46 6.19 6.13 0.94
C LEU A 46 6.25 7.66 0.74
N ILE A 47 7.41 8.22 0.38
CA ILE A 47 7.53 9.64 0.01
C ILE A 47 6.61 9.97 -1.18
N GLN A 48 6.63 9.16 -2.23
CA GLN A 48 5.82 9.37 -3.42
C GLN A 48 4.34 9.02 -3.17
N PHE A 49 4.09 7.99 -2.37
CA PHE A 49 2.75 7.55 -1.99
C PHE A 49 2.03 8.61 -1.14
N SER A 50 2.73 9.28 -0.24
CA SER A 50 2.20 10.43 0.52
C SER A 50 1.80 11.59 -0.40
N LYS A 51 2.58 11.86 -1.46
CA LYS A 51 2.22 12.87 -2.48
C LYS A 51 0.97 12.46 -3.27
N ALA A 52 0.83 11.16 -3.57
CA ALA A 52 -0.36 10.66 -4.24
C ALA A 52 -1.62 10.80 -3.37
N TRP A 53 -1.52 10.54 -2.07
CA TRP A 53 -2.62 10.82 -1.13
C TRP A 53 -2.92 12.31 -0.98
N ALA A 54 -1.93 13.19 -1.07
CA ALA A 54 -2.16 14.64 -1.11
C ALA A 54 -2.92 15.05 -2.39
N LEU A 55 -2.69 14.39 -3.53
CA LEU A 55 -3.51 14.57 -4.74
C LEU A 55 -4.95 14.09 -4.53
N ALA A 56 -5.19 13.06 -3.69
CA ALA A 56 -6.55 12.67 -3.33
C ALA A 56 -7.29 13.77 -2.57
N ILE A 57 -6.61 14.51 -1.67
CA ILE A 57 -7.19 15.71 -1.02
C ILE A 57 -7.60 16.73 -2.08
N LEU A 58 -6.71 17.02 -3.03
CA LEU A 58 -6.98 18.00 -4.09
C LEU A 58 -8.16 17.61 -5.00
N LYS A 59 -8.37 16.30 -5.21
CA LYS A 59 -9.43 15.75 -6.08
C LYS A 59 -10.73 15.44 -5.34
N SER A 60 -10.77 15.61 -4.03
CA SER A 60 -11.97 15.39 -3.22
C SER A 60 -13.03 16.46 -3.46
N ASP A 61 -14.29 16.04 -3.56
CA ASP A 61 -15.44 16.95 -3.77
C ASP A 61 -16.08 17.42 -2.46
N ASN A 62 -15.72 16.80 -1.33
CA ASN A 62 -16.32 17.11 -0.04
C ASN A 62 -15.31 16.97 1.12
N LEU A 63 -15.65 17.58 2.25
CA LEU A 63 -14.79 17.64 3.43
C LEU A 63 -14.53 16.26 4.07
N GLU A 64 -15.45 15.31 3.95
CA GLU A 64 -15.28 13.96 4.51
C GLU A 64 -14.17 13.20 3.75
N GLU A 65 -14.20 13.23 2.42
CA GLU A 65 -13.13 12.68 1.58
C GLU A 65 -11.77 13.32 1.90
N MET A 66 -11.75 14.67 1.99
CA MET A 66 -10.53 15.42 2.33
C MET A 66 -9.95 15.01 3.68
N LYS A 67 -10.78 14.85 4.71
CA LYS A 67 -10.33 14.47 6.05
C LYS A 67 -9.69 13.09 6.07
N ILE A 68 -10.29 12.10 5.40
CA ILE A 68 -9.73 10.74 5.36
C ILE A 68 -8.41 10.75 4.61
N ALA A 69 -8.33 11.40 3.44
CA ALA A 69 -7.09 11.50 2.68
C ALA A 69 -5.99 12.23 3.47
N ALA A 70 -6.32 13.32 4.17
CA ALA A 70 -5.37 14.07 5.01
C ALA A 70 -4.88 13.24 6.21
N SER A 71 -5.78 12.49 6.86
CA SER A 71 -5.39 11.55 7.93
C SER A 71 -4.43 10.50 7.42
N THR A 72 -4.69 9.93 6.24
CA THR A 72 -3.80 8.93 5.62
C THR A 72 -2.42 9.52 5.33
N VAL A 73 -2.33 10.75 4.81
CA VAL A 73 -1.04 11.45 4.64
C VAL A 73 -0.31 11.61 5.98
N ASN A 74 -1.03 12.01 7.03
CA ASN A 74 -0.45 12.14 8.38
C ASN A 74 0.10 10.81 8.89
N ASP A 75 -0.66 9.72 8.72
CA ASP A 75 -0.29 8.40 9.21
C ASP A 75 0.95 7.85 8.45
N LEU A 76 1.01 8.06 7.14
CA LEU A 76 2.17 7.70 6.32
C LEU A 76 3.44 8.44 6.79
N ILE A 77 3.37 9.78 6.96
CA ILE A 77 4.54 10.60 7.25
C ILE A 77 5.01 10.44 8.70
N ASN A 78 4.09 10.39 9.66
CA ASN A 78 4.43 10.47 11.08
C ASN A 78 4.51 9.10 11.78
N PHE A 79 3.97 8.04 11.18
CA PHE A 79 3.98 6.71 11.79
C PHE A 79 4.69 5.68 10.93
N GLU A 80 4.30 5.50 9.68
CA GLU A 80 4.85 4.44 8.83
C GLU A 80 6.30 4.73 8.42
N MET A 81 6.59 5.94 7.98
CA MET A 81 7.97 6.34 7.66
C MET A 81 8.89 6.30 8.90
N GLU A 82 8.41 6.70 10.07
CA GLU A 82 9.18 6.62 11.31
C GLU A 82 9.46 5.16 11.73
N LEU A 83 8.52 4.25 11.48
CA LEU A 83 8.77 2.82 11.67
C LEU A 83 9.95 2.34 10.80
N HIS A 84 9.98 2.68 9.51
CA HIS A 84 11.06 2.31 8.60
C HIS A 84 12.40 2.87 9.05
N ILE A 85 12.45 4.16 9.40
CA ILE A 85 13.65 4.82 9.93
C ILE A 85 14.16 4.09 11.19
N SER A 86 13.27 3.80 12.14
CA SER A 86 13.65 3.17 13.40
C SER A 86 14.14 1.73 13.21
N LEU A 87 13.51 0.96 12.33
CA LEU A 87 13.93 -0.41 12.01
C LEU A 87 15.31 -0.41 11.33
N CYS A 88 15.52 0.44 10.33
CA CYS A 88 16.78 0.56 9.60
C CYS A 88 17.93 1.05 10.51
N ALA A 89 17.66 2.00 11.41
CA ALA A 89 18.67 2.55 12.34
C ALA A 89 19.27 1.46 13.26
N ASN A 90 18.47 0.47 13.69
CA ASN A 90 18.95 -0.65 14.50
C ASN A 90 19.96 -1.54 13.78
N TYR A 91 20.05 -1.43 12.46
CA TYR A 91 20.98 -2.18 11.59
C TYR A 91 22.03 -1.28 10.93
N GLY A 92 22.22 -0.05 11.45
CA GLY A 92 23.26 0.87 11.01
C GLY A 92 22.94 1.66 9.73
N ILE A 93 21.70 1.60 9.23
CA ILE A 93 21.24 2.41 8.10
C ILE A 93 20.61 3.69 8.65
N SER A 94 21.27 4.82 8.40
CA SER A 94 20.79 6.13 8.87
C SER A 94 19.65 6.66 8.01
N LYS A 95 18.90 7.64 8.55
CA LYS A 95 17.90 8.37 7.75
C LYS A 95 18.51 9.00 6.50
N SER A 96 19.74 9.53 6.60
CA SER A 96 20.44 10.09 5.44
C SER A 96 20.76 9.03 4.38
N ASP A 97 21.07 7.79 4.78
CA ASP A 97 21.29 6.71 3.82
C ASP A 97 19.99 6.35 3.08
N LEU A 98 18.85 6.35 3.79
CA LEU A 98 17.52 6.13 3.18
C LEU A 98 17.17 7.25 2.19
N GLU A 99 17.39 8.52 2.57
CA GLU A 99 17.08 9.68 1.74
C GLU A 99 17.95 9.78 0.47
N ASN A 100 19.16 9.25 0.51
CA ASN A 100 20.13 9.28 -0.60
C ASN A 100 20.19 7.96 -1.38
N ALA A 101 19.39 6.97 -1.04
CA ALA A 101 19.35 5.72 -1.78
C ALA A 101 18.72 5.91 -3.18
N ASP A 102 19.23 5.16 -4.15
CA ASP A 102 18.64 5.16 -5.50
C ASP A 102 17.33 4.39 -5.55
N GLU A 103 16.30 4.99 -6.18
CA GLU A 103 15.04 4.28 -6.45
C GLU A 103 15.27 3.20 -7.52
N GLU A 104 14.88 1.96 -7.23
CA GLU A 104 14.90 0.90 -8.25
C GLU A 104 13.78 1.05 -9.28
N ASN A 105 13.96 0.42 -10.45
CA ASN A 105 13.03 0.51 -11.56
C ASN A 105 11.61 0.09 -11.19
N GLN A 106 11.44 -0.91 -10.33
CA GLN A 106 10.13 -1.39 -9.87
C GLN A 106 9.44 -0.35 -8.98
N ASN A 107 10.21 0.32 -8.10
CA ASN A 107 9.71 1.42 -7.28
C ASN A 107 9.29 2.60 -8.17
N ILE A 108 10.17 3.01 -9.10
CA ILE A 108 9.87 4.06 -10.08
C ILE A 108 8.60 3.71 -10.87
N ALA A 109 8.50 2.50 -11.40
CA ALA A 109 7.35 2.08 -12.20
C ALA A 109 6.04 2.20 -11.42
N TYR A 110 6.04 1.75 -10.15
CA TYR A 110 4.83 1.80 -9.32
C TYR A 110 4.47 3.23 -8.90
N THR A 111 5.41 3.95 -8.34
CA THR A 111 5.15 5.32 -7.85
C THR A 111 4.74 6.27 -8.95
N ARG A 112 5.38 6.21 -10.13
CA ARG A 112 5.02 7.09 -11.27
C ARG A 112 3.70 6.68 -11.90
N TYR A 113 3.35 5.39 -11.92
CA TYR A 113 2.02 4.94 -12.33
C TYR A 113 0.91 5.54 -11.45
N VAL A 114 1.07 5.47 -10.13
CA VAL A 114 0.08 6.02 -9.19
C VAL A 114 -0.01 7.56 -9.31
N LEU A 115 1.15 8.24 -9.35
CA LEU A 115 1.19 9.70 -9.49
C LEU A 115 0.58 10.17 -10.82
N GLU A 116 0.85 9.46 -11.93
CA GLU A 116 0.24 9.79 -13.22
C GLU A 116 -1.29 9.71 -13.16
N LEU A 117 -1.84 8.68 -12.54
CA LEU A 117 -3.29 8.59 -12.31
C LEU A 117 -3.81 9.70 -11.40
N GLY A 118 -2.99 10.13 -10.45
CA GLY A 118 -3.29 11.30 -9.60
C GLY A 118 -3.31 12.60 -10.39
N TYR A 119 -2.46 12.79 -11.37
CA TYR A 119 -2.43 14.00 -12.18
C TYR A 119 -3.46 13.99 -13.31
N SER A 120 -3.53 12.91 -14.08
CA SER A 120 -4.34 12.82 -15.30
C SER A 120 -5.75 12.27 -15.09
N GLY A 121 -5.97 11.43 -14.07
CA GLY A 121 -7.24 10.79 -13.75
C GLY A 121 -8.13 11.61 -12.81
N ASP A 122 -9.29 11.06 -12.48
CA ASP A 122 -10.16 11.58 -11.41
C ASP A 122 -9.87 10.89 -10.05
N LEU A 123 -10.66 11.24 -9.03
CA LEU A 123 -10.49 10.66 -7.69
C LEU A 123 -10.66 9.14 -7.69
N LEU A 124 -11.60 8.59 -8.47
CA LEU A 124 -11.84 7.14 -8.52
C LEU A 124 -10.67 6.39 -9.16
N ASP A 125 -10.04 6.95 -10.21
CA ASP A 125 -8.85 6.39 -10.82
C ASP A 125 -7.69 6.32 -9.81
N LEU A 126 -7.48 7.44 -9.09
CA LEU A 126 -6.43 7.54 -8.07
C LEU A 126 -6.67 6.59 -6.90
N LEU A 127 -7.86 6.60 -6.29
CA LEU A 127 -8.18 5.74 -5.15
C LEU A 127 -8.05 4.25 -5.52
N SER A 128 -8.44 3.86 -6.75
CA SER A 128 -8.29 2.49 -7.23
C SER A 128 -6.82 2.07 -7.38
N SER A 129 -5.91 3.02 -7.66
CA SER A 129 -4.48 2.76 -7.71
C SER A 129 -3.81 2.69 -6.34
N LEU A 130 -4.35 3.42 -5.35
CA LEU A 130 -3.85 3.47 -3.98
C LEU A 130 -4.33 2.27 -3.15
N ALA A 131 -5.50 1.72 -3.47
CA ALA A 131 -6.16 0.67 -2.70
C ALA A 131 -5.31 -0.60 -2.47
N PRO A 132 -4.59 -1.17 -3.46
CA PRO A 132 -3.80 -2.38 -3.26
C PRO A 132 -2.77 -2.25 -2.15
N CYS A 133 -2.06 -1.13 -2.06
CA CYS A 133 -1.07 -0.89 -1.02
C CYS A 133 -1.72 -0.91 0.38
N VAL A 134 -2.69 -0.03 0.64
CA VAL A 134 -3.28 0.09 1.98
C VAL A 134 -4.00 -1.20 2.39
N LEU A 135 -4.86 -1.71 1.52
CA LEU A 135 -5.75 -2.82 1.85
C LEU A 135 -5.02 -4.17 1.81
N GLY A 136 -4.06 -4.32 0.91
CA GLY A 136 -3.26 -5.53 0.80
C GLY A 136 -2.33 -5.74 2.00
N TYR A 137 -1.65 -4.69 2.47
CA TYR A 137 -0.85 -4.76 3.69
C TYR A 137 -1.70 -5.06 4.92
N GLY A 138 -2.91 -4.50 5.02
CA GLY A 138 -3.86 -4.84 6.08
C GLY A 138 -4.27 -6.32 6.05
N GLU A 139 -4.52 -6.87 4.87
CA GLU A 139 -4.83 -8.29 4.68
C GLU A 139 -3.65 -9.18 5.05
N ILE A 140 -2.44 -8.83 4.61
CA ILE A 140 -1.20 -9.52 4.99
C ILE A 140 -1.05 -9.50 6.51
N GLY A 141 -1.20 -8.35 7.15
CA GLY A 141 -1.13 -8.21 8.60
C GLY A 141 -2.06 -9.19 9.33
N ILE A 142 -3.32 -9.26 8.92
CA ILE A 142 -4.31 -10.20 9.51
C ILE A 142 -3.96 -11.66 9.23
N ASN A 143 -3.54 -11.98 8.00
CA ASN A 143 -3.20 -13.37 7.63
C ASN A 143 -2.03 -13.91 8.45
N TYR A 144 -1.06 -13.06 8.80
CA TYR A 144 0.15 -13.45 9.52
C TYR A 144 0.21 -13.00 10.98
N LYS A 145 -0.87 -12.42 11.54
CA LYS A 145 -0.90 -11.91 12.92
C LYS A 145 -0.53 -12.94 14.01
N ASN A 146 -0.74 -14.22 13.74
CA ASN A 146 -0.40 -15.30 14.65
C ASN A 146 1.00 -15.87 14.40
N SER A 147 1.72 -15.37 13.40
CA SER A 147 3.11 -15.72 13.16
C SER A 147 3.98 -15.15 14.28
N ASN A 148 5.02 -15.86 14.65
CA ASN A 148 5.93 -15.42 15.71
C ASN A 148 7.39 -15.58 15.25
N PRO A 149 7.83 -14.82 14.23
CA PRO A 149 9.23 -14.84 13.83
C PRO A 149 10.11 -14.37 15.00
N LYS A 150 11.30 -14.94 15.13
CA LYS A 150 12.26 -14.56 16.17
C LYS A 150 12.98 -13.25 15.84
N THR A 151 13.12 -12.95 14.57
CA THR A 151 13.73 -11.72 14.09
C THR A 151 12.84 -10.52 14.43
N HIS A 152 13.35 -9.65 15.29
CA HIS A 152 12.58 -8.53 15.87
C HIS A 152 11.94 -7.62 14.82
N MET A 153 12.66 -7.28 13.74
CA MET A 153 12.11 -6.40 12.71
C MET A 153 10.93 -7.03 11.94
N TYR A 154 10.93 -8.36 11.72
CA TYR A 154 9.81 -9.06 11.08
C TYR A 154 8.59 -9.09 12.00
N GLN A 155 8.83 -9.39 13.28
CA GLN A 155 7.78 -9.37 14.28
C GLN A 155 7.14 -7.98 14.38
N LYS A 156 7.97 -6.93 14.45
CA LYS A 156 7.50 -5.55 14.54
C LYS A 156 6.69 -5.15 13.31
N TRP A 157 7.15 -5.53 12.12
CA TRP A 157 6.44 -5.27 10.87
C TRP A 157 5.06 -5.92 10.84
N ILE A 158 4.97 -7.23 11.15
CA ILE A 158 3.68 -7.94 11.24
C ILE A 158 2.75 -7.31 12.28
N GLN A 159 3.27 -6.99 13.45
CA GLN A 159 2.49 -6.36 14.52
C GLN A 159 1.92 -5.00 14.08
N THR A 160 2.68 -4.21 13.34
CA THR A 160 2.21 -2.91 12.84
C THR A 160 1.03 -3.07 11.90
N TYR A 161 1.16 -3.90 10.86
CA TYR A 161 0.09 -4.07 9.85
C TYR A 161 -1.09 -4.91 10.36
N SER A 162 -0.92 -5.68 11.43
CA SER A 162 -2.02 -6.40 12.11
C SER A 162 -2.66 -5.62 13.26
N SER A 163 -2.14 -4.45 13.61
CA SER A 163 -2.64 -3.63 14.70
C SER A 163 -4.06 -3.11 14.44
N ASN A 164 -4.80 -2.82 15.51
CA ASN A 164 -6.14 -2.24 15.38
C ASN A 164 -6.08 -0.87 14.68
N GLU A 165 -5.05 -0.08 14.96
CA GLU A 165 -4.81 1.22 14.37
C GLU A 165 -4.71 1.12 12.84
N TYR A 166 -3.87 0.21 12.33
CA TYR A 166 -3.73 0.03 10.88
C TYR A 166 -5.01 -0.54 10.25
N GLN A 167 -5.68 -1.48 10.93
CA GLN A 167 -6.96 -2.03 10.46
C GLN A 167 -8.08 -0.98 10.40
N ASP A 168 -8.06 0.02 11.29
CA ASP A 168 -8.99 1.15 11.23
C ASP A 168 -8.66 2.09 10.06
N VAL A 169 -7.39 2.31 9.71
CA VAL A 169 -7.00 3.00 8.47
C VAL A 169 -7.55 2.25 7.25
N CYS A 170 -7.39 0.93 7.17
CA CYS A 170 -7.94 0.12 6.07
C CYS A 170 -9.46 0.26 5.94
N LYS A 171 -10.20 0.22 7.06
CA LYS A 171 -11.66 0.42 7.06
C LYS A 171 -12.05 1.82 6.55
N ASN A 172 -11.34 2.85 7.01
CA ASN A 172 -11.61 4.23 6.61
C ASN A 172 -11.36 4.43 5.12
N VAL A 173 -10.26 3.89 4.60
CA VAL A 173 -9.94 3.94 3.16
C VAL A 173 -10.96 3.14 2.34
N ALA A 174 -11.36 1.95 2.78
CA ALA A 174 -12.38 1.16 2.11
C ALA A 174 -13.73 1.91 2.04
N ASN A 175 -14.15 2.51 3.18
CA ASN A 175 -15.36 3.31 3.24
C ASN A 175 -15.29 4.57 2.36
N LEU A 176 -14.12 5.21 2.28
CA LEU A 176 -13.89 6.34 1.38
C LEU A 176 -14.09 5.92 -0.08
N ILE A 177 -13.51 4.79 -0.48
CA ILE A 177 -13.63 4.26 -1.84
C ILE A 177 -15.10 3.98 -2.16
N ASP A 178 -15.81 3.20 -1.32
CA ASP A 178 -17.21 2.84 -1.55
C ASP A 178 -18.09 4.09 -1.68
N LYS A 179 -17.95 5.04 -0.74
CA LYS A 179 -18.73 6.31 -0.78
C LYS A 179 -18.39 7.16 -2.01
N ALA A 180 -17.11 7.24 -2.39
CA ALA A 180 -16.69 8.00 -3.57
C ALA A 180 -17.28 7.42 -4.87
N PHE A 181 -17.36 6.08 -4.97
CA PHE A 181 -18.01 5.40 -6.09
C PHE A 181 -19.51 5.66 -6.14
N ILE A 182 -20.21 5.44 -5.02
CA ILE A 182 -21.66 5.68 -4.92
C ILE A 182 -22.00 7.15 -5.24
N LEU A 183 -21.24 8.09 -4.69
CA LEU A 183 -21.50 9.53 -4.91
C LEU A 183 -21.40 9.94 -6.38
N ARG A 184 -20.46 9.36 -7.13
CA ARG A 184 -20.14 9.79 -8.51
C ARG A 184 -20.85 8.93 -9.57
N LEU A 185 -21.19 7.69 -9.25
CA LEU A 185 -21.69 6.73 -10.23
C LEU A 185 -23.10 6.16 -9.87
N GLY A 186 -23.58 6.42 -8.63
CA GLY A 186 -24.80 5.80 -8.09
C GLY A 186 -24.57 4.39 -7.58
N ASP A 187 -25.61 3.77 -7.04
CA ASP A 187 -25.52 2.44 -6.40
C ASP A 187 -25.24 1.31 -7.41
N ASP A 188 -25.69 1.45 -8.66
CA ASP A 188 -25.57 0.43 -9.72
C ASP A 188 -24.32 0.62 -10.60
N PHE A 189 -23.19 1.04 -10.00
CA PHE A 189 -21.97 1.34 -10.76
C PHE A 189 -21.26 0.10 -11.31
N VAL A 190 -21.52 -1.08 -10.77
CA VAL A 190 -20.91 -2.36 -11.21
C VAL A 190 -21.29 -2.63 -12.67
N GLY A 191 -20.28 -2.90 -13.51
CA GLY A 191 -20.50 -3.14 -14.94
C GLY A 191 -20.44 -1.89 -15.83
N THR A 192 -20.41 -0.68 -15.27
CA THR A 192 -20.22 0.56 -16.04
C THR A 192 -18.83 0.61 -16.69
N TYR A 193 -18.67 1.44 -17.71
CA TYR A 193 -17.35 1.67 -18.34
C TYR A 193 -16.30 2.16 -17.31
N LYS A 194 -16.72 3.05 -16.40
CA LYS A 194 -15.83 3.55 -15.33
C LYS A 194 -15.38 2.40 -14.42
N TRP A 195 -16.33 1.53 -14.00
CA TRP A 195 -16.03 0.35 -13.21
C TRP A 195 -14.98 -0.57 -13.88
N GLN A 196 -15.15 -0.85 -15.18
CA GLN A 196 -14.18 -1.65 -15.94
C GLN A 196 -12.80 -1.00 -15.99
N LYS A 197 -12.75 0.35 -16.15
CA LYS A 197 -11.50 1.12 -16.14
C LYS A 197 -10.79 0.99 -14.80
N VAL A 198 -11.48 1.26 -13.69
CA VAL A 198 -10.87 1.25 -12.35
C VAL A 198 -10.44 -0.15 -11.89
N ASN A 199 -11.15 -1.20 -12.32
CA ASN A 199 -10.70 -2.58 -12.10
C ASN A 199 -9.35 -2.86 -12.80
N LYS A 200 -9.16 -2.39 -14.03
CA LYS A 200 -7.86 -2.51 -14.72
C LYS A 200 -6.77 -1.74 -13.98
N ILE A 201 -7.07 -0.57 -13.42
CA ILE A 201 -6.13 0.22 -12.62
C ILE A 201 -5.75 -0.54 -11.35
N PHE A 202 -6.74 -1.03 -10.60
CA PHE A 202 -6.52 -1.83 -9.40
C PHE A 202 -5.65 -3.05 -9.66
N ASN A 203 -5.98 -3.83 -10.69
CA ASN A 203 -5.21 -5.00 -11.08
C ASN A 203 -3.78 -4.65 -11.47
N LYS A 204 -3.56 -3.56 -12.21
CA LYS A 204 -2.22 -3.11 -12.57
C LYS A 204 -1.42 -2.72 -11.32
N SER A 205 -2.01 -1.98 -10.38
CA SER A 205 -1.35 -1.63 -9.12
C SER A 205 -1.01 -2.87 -8.28
N THR A 206 -1.89 -3.87 -8.23
CA THR A 206 -1.60 -5.15 -7.57
C THR A 206 -0.42 -5.89 -8.22
N LEU A 207 -0.30 -5.88 -9.55
CA LEU A 207 0.87 -6.45 -10.23
C LEU A 207 2.16 -5.68 -9.90
N LEU A 208 2.08 -4.35 -9.73
CA LEU A 208 3.22 -3.53 -9.33
C LEU A 208 3.63 -3.79 -7.88
N GLU A 209 2.70 -4.13 -6.97
CA GLU A 209 3.04 -4.65 -5.63
C GLU A 209 3.82 -5.96 -5.70
N ILE A 210 3.37 -6.90 -6.55
CA ILE A 210 4.08 -8.16 -6.76
C ILE A 210 5.51 -7.92 -7.30
N ASP A 211 5.65 -6.99 -8.23
CA ASP A 211 6.98 -6.60 -8.76
C ASP A 211 7.85 -5.96 -7.69
N PHE A 212 7.25 -5.22 -6.73
CA PHE A 212 7.94 -4.65 -5.59
C PHE A 212 8.46 -5.76 -4.64
N TRP A 213 7.65 -6.78 -4.34
CA TRP A 213 8.12 -7.97 -3.61
C TRP A 213 9.22 -8.72 -4.34
N ASN A 214 9.10 -8.88 -5.67
CA ASN A 214 10.14 -9.52 -6.49
C ASN A 214 11.46 -8.74 -6.45
N MET A 215 11.41 -7.41 -6.46
CA MET A 215 12.57 -6.53 -6.29
C MET A 215 13.27 -6.82 -4.97
N ALA A 216 12.52 -6.85 -3.87
CA ALA A 216 13.06 -7.13 -2.54
C ALA A 216 13.68 -8.54 -2.41
N MET A 217 13.31 -9.46 -3.29
CA MET A 217 13.85 -10.83 -3.30
C MET A 217 15.13 -11.00 -4.12
N LYS A 218 15.61 -9.99 -4.84
CA LYS A 218 16.90 -10.03 -5.55
C LYS A 218 18.06 -9.95 -4.57
#